data_f29965c6ef80d2d1f1d8cfad50c4e4a0
#
_entry.id   f29965c6ef80d2d1f1d8cfad50c4e4a0
#
_cell.length_a   1.000
_cell.length_b   1.000
_cell.length_c   1.000
_cell.angle_alpha   90.00
_cell.angle_beta   90.00
_cell.angle_gamma   90.00
#
_symmetry.space_group_name_H-M   'P 1'
#
loop_
_entity.id
_entity.type
_entity.pdbx_description
1 polymer ?
#
loop_
_entity_poly.entity_id
_entity_poly.type
_entity_poly.pdbx_seq_one_letter_code
_entity_poly.pdbx_strand_id
1 'polypeptide(L)'
;MEVIKTEIEGVVIIEPRIFKDARGYFFESYSQREFNEKVAQIDFYQDNESMSTYGVMRGLHFQRPPFTQSKLVRCVKGAVLDVAVDIRKGSPTYGKHVAVELTEDNHRQFFVPRGFAHGFAVLSDVAVFQYKCDNFYHPEADGGISILDKSLGIDWRIPTDKAILSEKDTKHDMLKDFNSPFSIDEPLY
;
A
#
# COMPACT_ATOMS: atom_id res chain seq x y z
N MET A 1 -10.27 -17.03 2.76
CA MET A 1 -10.18 -15.69 2.13
C MET A 1 -10.27 -15.81 0.62
N GLU A 2 -10.79 -14.80 -0.04
CA GLU A 2 -10.78 -14.65 -1.50
C GLU A 2 -9.62 -13.72 -1.92
N VAL A 3 -8.93 -14.06 -3.00
CA VAL A 3 -7.82 -13.27 -3.57
C VAL A 3 -8.23 -12.78 -4.94
N ILE A 4 -8.30 -11.47 -5.10
CA ILE A 4 -8.72 -10.80 -6.34
C ILE A 4 -7.46 -10.24 -7.01
N LYS A 5 -7.14 -10.74 -8.19
CA LYS A 5 -6.04 -10.22 -9.01
C LYS A 5 -6.40 -8.86 -9.57
N THR A 6 -5.40 -7.99 -9.66
CA THR A 6 -5.52 -6.68 -10.30
C THR A 6 -4.90 -6.71 -11.69
N GLU A 7 -4.98 -5.59 -12.41
CA GLU A 7 -4.33 -5.42 -13.72
C GLU A 7 -2.79 -5.36 -13.66
N ILE A 8 -2.21 -5.22 -12.47
CA ILE A 8 -0.77 -5.24 -12.25
C ILE A 8 -0.38 -6.52 -11.52
N GLU A 9 0.42 -7.34 -12.16
CA GLU A 9 0.83 -8.63 -11.62
C GLU A 9 1.55 -8.49 -10.26
N GLY A 10 1.16 -9.34 -9.31
CA GLY A 10 1.67 -9.36 -7.95
C GLY A 10 0.87 -8.51 -6.97
N VAL A 11 0.17 -7.47 -7.44
CA VAL A 11 -0.71 -6.64 -6.62
C VAL A 11 -2.07 -7.30 -6.51
N VAL A 12 -2.53 -7.58 -5.30
CA VAL A 12 -3.83 -8.26 -5.10
C VAL A 12 -4.66 -7.60 -4.00
N ILE A 13 -5.98 -7.72 -4.15
CA ILE A 13 -6.95 -7.38 -3.12
C ILE A 13 -7.38 -8.67 -2.44
N ILE A 14 -7.48 -8.64 -1.10
CA ILE A 14 -7.90 -9.79 -0.30
C ILE A 14 -9.20 -9.44 0.39
N GLU A 15 -10.20 -10.29 0.21
CA GLU A 15 -11.46 -10.22 0.92
C GLU A 15 -11.53 -11.35 1.96
N PRO A 16 -11.45 -11.02 3.28
CA PRO A 16 -11.56 -12.02 4.31
C PRO A 16 -13.00 -12.54 4.43
N ARG A 17 -13.13 -13.77 4.93
CA ARG A 17 -14.45 -14.31 5.27
C ARG A 17 -14.92 -13.73 6.60
N ILE A 18 -16.03 -13.01 6.58
CA ILE A 18 -16.60 -12.37 7.77
C ILE A 18 -17.74 -13.22 8.31
N PHE A 19 -17.70 -13.50 9.62
CA PHE A 19 -18.75 -14.19 10.36
C PHE A 19 -19.49 -13.17 11.22
N LYS A 20 -20.79 -12.99 10.98
CA LYS A 20 -21.64 -12.02 11.70
C LYS A 20 -22.70 -12.73 12.52
N ASP A 21 -22.95 -12.23 13.74
CA ASP A 21 -24.07 -12.63 14.60
C ASP A 21 -24.57 -11.44 15.43
N ALA A 22 -25.45 -11.70 16.42
CA ALA A 22 -26.03 -10.65 17.26
C ALA A 22 -24.99 -9.91 18.14
N ARG A 23 -23.78 -10.44 18.31
CA ARG A 23 -22.69 -9.83 19.08
C ARG A 23 -21.80 -8.91 18.25
N GLY A 24 -21.89 -8.98 16.89
CA GLY A 24 -21.04 -8.24 15.96
C GLY A 24 -20.45 -9.15 14.89
N TYR A 25 -19.16 -9.06 14.67
CA TYR A 25 -18.49 -9.88 13.68
C TYR A 25 -17.16 -10.45 14.19
N PHE A 26 -16.75 -11.54 13.56
CA PHE A 26 -15.43 -12.14 13.71
C PHE A 26 -14.87 -12.51 12.34
N PHE A 27 -13.57 -12.31 12.16
CA PHE A 27 -12.86 -12.84 11.01
C PHE A 27 -11.37 -13.05 11.34
N GLU A 28 -10.76 -13.97 10.62
CA GLU A 28 -9.32 -14.16 10.64
C GLU A 28 -8.70 -13.08 9.75
N SER A 29 -8.06 -12.09 10.37
CA SER A 29 -7.51 -10.94 9.66
C SER A 29 -6.18 -11.28 8.97
N TYR A 30 -5.49 -12.33 9.41
CA TYR A 30 -4.29 -12.86 8.79
C TYR A 30 -4.07 -14.32 9.16
N SER A 31 -3.69 -15.10 8.17
CA SER A 31 -3.18 -16.47 8.35
C SER A 31 -1.99 -16.64 7.41
N GLN A 32 -0.80 -16.84 7.99
CA GLN A 32 0.43 -17.04 7.21
C GLN A 32 0.30 -18.24 6.27
N ARG A 33 -0.29 -19.34 6.74
CA ARG A 33 -0.50 -20.53 5.93
C ARG A 33 -1.35 -20.22 4.70
N GLU A 34 -2.50 -19.57 4.88
CA GLU A 34 -3.44 -19.26 3.81
C GLU A 34 -2.87 -18.20 2.86
N PHE A 35 -2.13 -17.22 3.40
CA PHE A 35 -1.44 -16.19 2.61
C PHE A 35 -0.35 -16.82 1.74
N ASN A 36 0.49 -17.68 2.31
CA ASN A 36 1.57 -18.34 1.59
C ASN A 36 1.05 -19.31 0.52
N GLU A 37 -0.09 -19.92 0.74
CA GLU A 37 -0.73 -20.81 -0.22
C GLU A 37 -1.35 -20.06 -1.40
N LYS A 38 -1.98 -18.89 -1.16
CA LYS A 38 -2.84 -18.21 -2.14
C LYS A 38 -2.24 -16.94 -2.76
N VAL A 39 -1.26 -16.32 -2.10
CA VAL A 39 -0.71 -15.02 -2.52
C VAL A 39 0.78 -15.13 -2.81
N ALA A 40 1.62 -15.31 -1.80
CA ALA A 40 3.07 -15.36 -1.96
C ALA A 40 3.74 -16.00 -0.73
N GLN A 41 4.86 -16.69 -0.93
CA GLN A 41 5.69 -17.27 0.13
C GLN A 41 6.50 -16.17 0.82
N ILE A 42 5.88 -15.54 1.82
CA ILE A 42 6.44 -14.38 2.52
C ILE A 42 6.19 -14.52 4.02
N ASP A 43 7.19 -14.17 4.82
CA ASP A 43 7.08 -14.06 6.26
C ASP A 43 7.00 -12.57 6.66
N PHE A 44 5.99 -12.20 7.43
CA PHE A 44 5.86 -10.84 7.94
C PHE A 44 6.46 -10.73 9.34
N TYR A 45 7.31 -9.72 9.56
CA TYR A 45 8.08 -9.54 10.79
C TYR A 45 7.70 -8.31 11.61
N GLN A 46 7.02 -7.34 10.98
CA GLN A 46 6.70 -6.06 11.62
C GLN A 46 5.27 -5.64 11.32
N ASP A 47 4.54 -5.23 12.36
CA ASP A 47 3.23 -4.58 12.24
C ASP A 47 3.35 -3.11 12.59
N ASN A 48 2.70 -2.26 11.79
CA ASN A 48 2.60 -0.83 12.02
C ASN A 48 1.14 -0.39 12.07
N GLU A 49 0.87 0.65 12.86
CA GLU A 49 -0.44 1.31 12.91
C GLU A 49 -0.24 2.83 12.85
N SER A 50 -1.12 3.50 12.13
CA SER A 50 -1.21 4.96 12.12
C SER A 50 -2.66 5.41 12.23
N MET A 51 -2.86 6.57 12.85
CA MET A 51 -4.12 7.29 12.84
C MET A 51 -3.92 8.63 12.12
N SER A 52 -4.86 8.99 11.26
CA SER A 52 -4.81 10.20 10.45
C SER A 52 -6.20 10.79 10.27
N THR A 53 -6.26 12.10 10.06
CA THR A 53 -7.52 12.84 9.81
C THR A 53 -7.77 13.02 8.31
N TYR A 54 -8.99 13.47 7.96
CA TYR A 54 -9.38 13.71 6.57
C TYR A 54 -8.35 14.56 5.83
N GLY A 55 -8.07 14.17 4.61
CA GLY A 55 -7.16 14.87 3.70
C GLY A 55 -5.68 14.55 3.91
N VAL A 56 -5.30 13.84 4.97
CA VAL A 56 -3.93 13.37 5.13
C VAL A 56 -3.60 12.39 4.00
N MET A 57 -2.49 12.65 3.35
CA MET A 57 -1.93 11.78 2.31
C MET A 57 -0.51 11.39 2.73
N ARG A 58 -0.21 10.09 2.67
CA ARG A 58 1.10 9.55 3.02
C ARG A 58 1.64 8.75 1.85
N GLY A 59 2.85 9.04 1.42
CA GLY A 59 3.50 8.29 0.34
C GLY A 59 4.14 9.20 -0.71
N LEU A 60 4.44 8.67 -1.82
CA LEU A 60 4.49 7.25 -2.18
C LEU A 60 5.83 6.66 -1.76
N HIS A 61 5.82 5.74 -0.81
CA HIS A 61 7.04 5.26 -0.12
C HIS A 61 7.46 3.85 -0.54
N PHE A 62 8.75 3.59 -0.41
CA PHE A 62 9.38 2.27 -0.48
C PHE A 62 10.67 2.26 0.34
N GLN A 63 11.24 1.08 0.61
CA GLN A 63 12.62 0.94 1.08
C GLN A 63 13.50 0.40 -0.02
N ARG A 64 14.72 0.96 -0.13
CA ARG A 64 15.73 0.54 -1.12
C ARG A 64 16.31 -0.83 -0.78
N PRO A 65 16.74 -1.60 -1.79
CA PRO A 65 17.51 -2.81 -1.54
C PRO A 65 18.74 -2.55 -0.65
N PRO A 66 19.14 -3.46 0.23
CA PRO A 66 18.57 -4.81 0.44
C PRO A 66 17.37 -4.84 1.42
N PHE A 67 16.88 -3.71 1.88
CA PHE A 67 15.86 -3.59 2.93
C PHE A 67 14.44 -3.43 2.39
N THR A 68 14.20 -3.85 1.17
CA THR A 68 12.88 -3.78 0.53
C THR A 68 11.78 -4.43 1.36
N GLN A 69 10.58 -3.86 1.30
CA GLN A 69 9.41 -4.33 2.02
C GLN A 69 8.23 -4.59 1.09
N SER A 70 7.60 -5.75 1.25
CA SER A 70 6.18 -5.93 0.88
C SER A 70 5.30 -5.48 2.02
N LYS A 71 4.08 -5.08 1.71
CA LYS A 71 3.11 -4.63 2.71
C LYS A 71 1.77 -5.30 2.49
N LEU A 72 1.17 -5.77 3.59
CA LEU A 72 -0.22 -6.20 3.62
C LEU A 72 -0.98 -5.20 4.48
N VAL A 73 -1.83 -4.39 3.86
CA VAL A 73 -2.45 -3.23 4.48
C VAL A 73 -3.95 -3.38 4.64
N ARG A 74 -4.53 -2.74 5.65
CA ARG A 74 -5.98 -2.64 5.87
C ARG A 74 -6.37 -1.37 6.62
N CYS A 75 -7.61 -0.91 6.42
CA CYS A 75 -8.22 0.16 7.22
C CYS A 75 -9.07 -0.46 8.33
N VAL A 76 -8.70 -0.21 9.58
CA VAL A 76 -9.38 -0.76 10.77
C VAL A 76 -10.56 0.12 11.18
N LYS A 77 -10.43 1.43 10.97
CA LYS A 77 -11.47 2.43 11.22
C LYS A 77 -11.47 3.47 10.12
N GLY A 78 -12.67 3.89 9.71
CA GLY A 78 -12.84 4.89 8.65
C GLY A 78 -12.60 4.32 7.26
N ALA A 79 -12.09 5.16 6.36
CA ALA A 79 -11.89 4.86 4.94
C ALA A 79 -10.64 5.54 4.38
N VAL A 80 -9.90 4.83 3.55
CA VAL A 80 -8.75 5.34 2.80
C VAL A 80 -8.83 4.92 1.34
N LEU A 81 -8.27 5.72 0.44
CA LEU A 81 -7.86 5.28 -0.88
C LEU A 81 -6.40 4.85 -0.79
N ASP A 82 -6.15 3.58 -1.00
CA ASP A 82 -4.81 2.99 -0.97
C ASP A 82 -4.28 2.77 -2.39
N VAL A 83 -3.02 3.09 -2.64
CA VAL A 83 -2.43 3.10 -3.98
C VAL A 83 -1.06 2.44 -4.00
N ALA A 84 -0.87 1.55 -4.97
CA ALA A 84 0.42 0.95 -5.31
C ALA A 84 0.82 1.35 -6.72
N VAL A 85 2.03 1.89 -6.90
CA VAL A 85 2.59 2.28 -8.20
C VAL A 85 3.75 1.35 -8.54
N ASP A 86 3.74 0.77 -9.72
CA ASP A 86 4.86 -0.05 -10.21
C ASP A 86 6.05 0.84 -10.54
N ILE A 87 7.16 0.62 -9.83
CA ILE A 87 8.42 1.36 -10.06
C ILE A 87 9.58 0.43 -10.48
N ARG A 88 9.29 -0.77 -10.99
CA ARG A 88 10.29 -1.70 -11.49
C ARG A 88 10.69 -1.33 -12.92
N LYS A 89 11.95 -0.95 -13.14
CA LYS A 89 12.48 -0.68 -14.49
C LYS A 89 12.31 -1.91 -15.39
N GLY A 90 11.89 -1.69 -16.62
CA GLY A 90 11.64 -2.77 -17.60
C GLY A 90 10.26 -3.42 -17.45
N SER A 91 9.48 -3.09 -16.43
CA SER A 91 8.12 -3.58 -16.30
C SER A 91 7.19 -2.99 -17.37
N PRO A 92 6.31 -3.79 -18.00
CA PRO A 92 5.30 -3.27 -18.93
C PRO A 92 4.28 -2.35 -18.24
N THR A 93 4.21 -2.37 -16.91
CA THR A 93 3.33 -1.53 -16.11
C THR A 93 4.09 -0.45 -15.31
N TYR A 94 5.36 -0.19 -15.64
CA TYR A 94 6.13 0.87 -15.00
C TYR A 94 5.38 2.21 -15.01
N GLY A 95 5.24 2.85 -13.85
CA GLY A 95 4.50 4.10 -13.68
C GLY A 95 2.97 3.96 -13.64
N LYS A 96 2.42 2.77 -13.88
CA LYS A 96 0.99 2.49 -13.69
C LYS A 96 0.70 2.18 -12.23
N HIS A 97 -0.56 2.36 -11.83
CA HIS A 97 -0.98 2.16 -10.45
C HIS A 97 -2.25 1.32 -10.33
N VAL A 98 -2.43 0.74 -9.17
CA VAL A 98 -3.71 0.20 -8.69
C VAL A 98 -4.15 1.04 -7.52
N ALA A 99 -5.41 1.47 -7.52
CA ALA A 99 -6.03 2.19 -6.42
C ALA A 99 -7.24 1.41 -5.90
N VAL A 100 -7.32 1.25 -4.58
CA VAL A 100 -8.40 0.50 -3.92
C VAL A 100 -8.90 1.26 -2.70
N GLU A 101 -10.21 1.31 -2.53
CA GLU A 101 -10.82 1.84 -1.31
C GLU A 101 -10.85 0.74 -0.24
N LEU A 102 -10.19 1.01 0.89
CA LEU A 102 -10.17 0.18 2.08
C LEU A 102 -10.96 0.87 3.19
N THR A 103 -11.93 0.16 3.77
CA THR A 103 -12.80 0.71 4.81
C THR A 103 -12.97 -0.26 5.98
N GLU A 104 -13.40 0.28 7.11
CA GLU A 104 -13.82 -0.53 8.26
C GLU A 104 -15.00 -1.47 7.95
N ASP A 105 -15.82 -1.13 6.96
CA ASP A 105 -17.01 -1.91 6.58
C ASP A 105 -16.71 -3.01 5.56
N ASN A 106 -15.83 -2.74 4.57
CA ASN A 106 -15.50 -3.73 3.54
C ASN A 106 -14.45 -4.74 3.99
N HIS A 107 -13.69 -4.43 5.05
CA HIS A 107 -12.61 -5.26 5.60
C HIS A 107 -11.57 -5.72 4.58
N ARG A 108 -11.54 -5.10 3.39
CA ARG A 108 -10.58 -5.43 2.35
C ARG A 108 -9.17 -5.19 2.83
N GLN A 109 -8.27 -6.04 2.36
CA GLN A 109 -6.84 -5.88 2.53
C GLN A 109 -6.19 -5.75 1.15
N PHE A 110 -5.06 -5.07 1.11
CA PHE A 110 -4.33 -4.83 -0.12
C PHE A 110 -2.89 -5.28 0.04
N PHE A 111 -2.45 -6.15 -0.85
CA PHE A 111 -1.06 -6.61 -0.86
C PHE A 111 -0.28 -5.82 -1.91
N VAL A 112 0.75 -5.14 -1.43
CA VAL A 112 1.70 -4.36 -2.23
C VAL A 112 3.05 -5.08 -2.18
N PRO A 113 3.50 -5.70 -3.29
CA PRO A 113 4.77 -6.41 -3.33
C PRO A 113 5.98 -5.48 -3.27
N ARG A 114 7.16 -6.05 -3.10
CA ARG A 114 8.42 -5.32 -3.27
C ARG A 114 8.52 -4.79 -4.71
N GLY A 115 9.20 -3.66 -4.89
CA GLY A 115 9.31 -3.02 -6.21
C GLY A 115 8.16 -2.08 -6.56
N PHE A 116 7.33 -1.75 -5.57
CA PHE A 116 6.24 -0.80 -5.70
C PHE A 116 6.40 0.36 -4.73
N ALA A 117 5.98 1.55 -5.15
CA ALA A 117 5.80 2.69 -4.27
C ALA A 117 4.35 2.69 -3.75
N HIS A 118 4.19 2.92 -2.45
CA HIS A 118 2.92 2.77 -1.75
C HIS A 118 2.52 4.04 -1.01
N GLY A 119 1.25 4.37 -1.06
CA GLY A 119 0.69 5.49 -0.31
C GLY A 119 -0.82 5.41 -0.20
N PHE A 120 -1.38 6.28 0.63
CA PHE A 120 -2.83 6.37 0.81
C PHE A 120 -3.30 7.79 1.09
N ALA A 121 -4.59 8.02 0.85
CA ALA A 121 -5.29 9.25 1.20
C ALA A 121 -6.47 8.94 2.13
N VAL A 122 -6.67 9.73 3.15
CA VAL A 122 -7.74 9.56 4.14
C VAL A 122 -9.03 10.20 3.64
N LEU A 123 -10.07 9.40 3.45
CA LEU A 123 -11.37 9.80 2.90
C LEU A 123 -12.45 10.07 3.96
N SER A 124 -12.25 9.59 5.19
CA SER A 124 -13.14 9.78 6.34
C SER A 124 -12.58 10.82 7.32
N ASP A 125 -13.37 11.28 8.28
CA ASP A 125 -12.92 12.24 9.30
C ASP A 125 -11.67 11.76 10.03
N VAL A 126 -11.63 10.45 10.33
CA VAL A 126 -10.50 9.77 10.97
C VAL A 126 -10.35 8.40 10.31
N ALA A 127 -9.12 7.99 10.04
CA ALA A 127 -8.79 6.62 9.66
C ALA A 127 -7.70 6.04 10.55
N VAL A 128 -7.89 4.78 10.96
CA VAL A 128 -6.85 3.95 11.59
C VAL A 128 -6.43 2.91 10.57
N PHE A 129 -5.14 2.91 10.25
CA PHE A 129 -4.56 2.13 9.17
C PHE A 129 -3.45 1.23 9.71
N GLN A 130 -3.57 -0.06 9.43
CA GLN A 130 -2.61 -1.08 9.85
C GLN A 130 -1.97 -1.75 8.66
N TYR A 131 -0.69 -2.12 8.79
CA TYR A 131 -0.01 -2.91 7.78
C TYR A 131 1.11 -3.77 8.34
N LYS A 132 1.25 -4.95 7.75
CA LYS A 132 2.36 -5.87 7.97
C LYS A 132 3.46 -5.62 6.96
N CYS A 133 4.71 -5.76 7.40
CA CYS A 133 5.90 -5.68 6.55
C CYS A 133 6.71 -6.97 6.64
N ASP A 134 7.24 -7.41 5.50
CA ASP A 134 8.11 -8.59 5.40
C ASP A 134 9.60 -8.27 5.62
N ASN A 135 9.91 -7.07 6.04
CA ASN A 135 11.24 -6.65 6.49
C ASN A 135 11.12 -5.55 7.53
N PHE A 136 12.16 -5.33 8.31
CA PHE A 136 12.21 -4.27 9.31
C PHE A 136 12.34 -2.89 8.68
N TYR A 137 11.93 -1.86 9.44
CA TYR A 137 12.13 -0.48 9.02
C TYR A 137 13.59 -0.07 9.13
N HIS A 138 14.12 0.47 8.04
CA HIS A 138 15.46 0.99 7.90
C HIS A 138 15.41 2.44 7.41
N PRO A 139 15.59 3.44 8.30
CA PRO A 139 15.51 4.85 7.93
C PRO A 139 16.45 5.25 6.78
N GLU A 140 17.64 4.65 6.73
CA GLU A 140 18.65 4.88 5.68
C GLU A 140 18.25 4.36 4.30
N ALA A 141 17.32 3.40 4.27
CA ALA A 141 16.80 2.82 3.03
C ALA A 141 15.49 3.48 2.55
N ASP A 142 14.94 4.38 3.36
CA ASP A 142 13.67 5.05 3.05
C ASP A 142 13.78 5.86 1.75
N GLY A 143 12.75 5.76 0.92
CA GLY A 143 12.66 6.42 -0.37
C GLY A 143 11.22 6.65 -0.78
N GLY A 144 11.04 7.43 -1.83
CA GLY A 144 9.72 7.71 -2.34
C GLY A 144 9.75 8.38 -3.71
N ILE A 145 8.57 8.46 -4.31
CA ILE A 145 8.25 9.31 -5.45
C ILE A 145 7.15 10.28 -5.07
N SER A 146 7.05 11.40 -5.76
CA SER A 146 6.09 12.45 -5.41
C SER A 146 4.65 11.96 -5.53
N ILE A 147 3.91 12.01 -4.42
CA ILE A 147 2.47 11.76 -4.39
C ILE A 147 1.67 12.82 -5.16
N LEU A 148 2.29 13.98 -5.44
CA LEU A 148 1.71 15.09 -6.19
C LEU A 148 1.97 15.00 -7.70
N ASP A 149 2.65 13.96 -8.17
CA ASP A 149 2.97 13.75 -9.58
C ASP A 149 1.70 13.47 -10.39
N LYS A 150 1.25 14.48 -11.15
CA LYS A 150 0.06 14.35 -11.98
C LYS A 150 0.23 13.38 -13.15
N SER A 151 1.47 13.09 -13.56
CA SER A 151 1.73 12.13 -14.65
C SER A 151 1.37 10.69 -14.27
N LEU A 152 1.27 10.38 -12.96
CA LEU A 152 0.79 9.08 -12.47
C LEU A 152 -0.71 8.87 -12.70
N GLY A 153 -1.49 9.93 -12.95
CA GLY A 153 -2.92 9.84 -13.23
C GLY A 153 -3.77 9.34 -12.07
N ILE A 154 -3.29 9.48 -10.84
CA ILE A 154 -4.00 9.01 -9.65
C ILE A 154 -5.06 10.03 -9.24
N ASP A 155 -6.32 9.60 -9.20
CA ASP A 155 -7.40 10.38 -8.58
C ASP A 155 -7.44 10.08 -7.07
N TRP A 156 -6.82 10.95 -6.28
CA TRP A 156 -6.76 10.79 -4.82
C TRP A 156 -8.07 11.09 -4.10
N ARG A 157 -9.07 11.62 -4.80
CA ARG A 157 -10.39 12.02 -4.25
C ARG A 157 -10.31 13.05 -3.12
N ILE A 158 -9.18 13.70 -2.96
CA ILE A 158 -8.97 14.80 -2.01
C ILE A 158 -8.77 16.09 -2.79
N PRO A 159 -9.58 17.13 -2.54
CA PRO A 159 -9.35 18.47 -3.11
C PRO A 159 -7.95 18.96 -2.74
N THR A 160 -7.28 19.63 -3.67
CA THR A 160 -5.87 20.06 -3.50
C THR A 160 -5.68 20.97 -2.27
N ASP A 161 -6.68 21.82 -1.98
CA ASP A 161 -6.68 22.74 -0.83
C ASP A 161 -6.93 22.02 0.53
N LYS A 162 -7.31 20.74 0.50
CA LYS A 162 -7.57 19.90 1.67
C LYS A 162 -6.45 18.89 1.93
N ALA A 163 -5.53 18.72 1.00
CA ALA A 163 -4.43 17.76 1.11
C ALA A 163 -3.44 18.16 2.22
N ILE A 164 -3.13 17.23 3.10
CA ILE A 164 -2.19 17.39 4.21
C ILE A 164 -1.06 16.40 4.02
N LEU A 165 0.13 16.90 3.75
CA LEU A 165 1.34 16.09 3.55
C LEU A 165 2.39 16.42 4.61
N SER A 166 3.25 15.44 4.92
CA SER A 166 4.47 15.72 5.67
C SER A 166 5.44 16.53 4.81
N GLU A 167 6.33 17.29 5.44
CA GLU A 167 7.37 18.04 4.72
C GLU A 167 8.23 17.12 3.85
N LYS A 168 8.58 15.94 4.36
CA LYS A 168 9.34 14.92 3.63
C LYS A 168 8.65 14.49 2.34
N ASP A 169 7.34 14.26 2.37
CA ASP A 169 6.58 13.77 1.21
C ASP A 169 6.42 14.83 0.12
N THR A 170 6.63 16.11 0.44
CA THR A 170 6.64 17.19 -0.55
C THR A 170 7.96 17.29 -1.33
N LYS A 171 9.02 16.58 -0.91
CA LYS A 171 10.38 16.70 -1.44
C LYS A 171 10.81 15.53 -2.35
N HIS A 172 9.95 14.55 -2.57
CA HIS A 172 10.26 13.42 -3.45
C HIS A 172 10.25 13.84 -4.92
N ASP A 173 11.10 13.17 -5.70
CA ASP A 173 11.18 13.38 -7.15
C ASP A 173 9.88 12.97 -7.86
N MET A 174 9.56 13.66 -8.96
CA MET A 174 8.55 13.20 -9.90
C MET A 174 9.05 11.94 -10.62
N LEU A 175 8.14 11.10 -11.13
CA LEU A 175 8.49 9.84 -11.79
C LEU A 175 9.51 10.02 -12.92
N LYS A 176 9.41 11.11 -13.69
CA LYS A 176 10.31 11.41 -14.81
C LYS A 176 11.77 11.64 -14.40
N ASP A 177 12.00 12.12 -13.16
CA ASP A 177 13.33 12.43 -12.62
C ASP A 177 13.82 11.32 -11.67
N PHE A 178 12.96 10.35 -11.38
CA PHE A 178 13.21 9.26 -10.45
C PHE A 178 14.04 8.14 -11.09
N ASN A 179 15.15 7.81 -10.47
CA ASN A 179 15.94 6.63 -10.83
C ASN A 179 15.58 5.46 -9.91
N SER A 180 14.70 4.59 -10.38
CA SER A 180 14.26 3.44 -9.58
C SER A 180 15.41 2.51 -9.20
N PRO A 181 15.49 2.06 -7.95
CA PRO A 181 16.44 1.03 -7.53
C PRO A 181 15.95 -0.39 -7.84
N PHE A 182 14.79 -0.55 -8.48
CA PHE A 182 14.18 -1.84 -8.80
C PHE A 182 14.20 -2.13 -10.30
N SER A 183 14.38 -3.41 -10.64
CA SER A 183 14.25 -3.91 -12.01
C SER A 183 13.36 -5.14 -12.03
N ILE A 184 12.60 -5.34 -13.12
CA ILE A 184 11.78 -6.53 -13.29
C ILE A 184 12.64 -7.80 -13.50
N ASP A 185 13.89 -7.62 -13.94
CA ASP A 185 14.82 -8.72 -14.19
C ASP A 185 15.58 -9.18 -12.94
N GLU A 186 15.41 -8.48 -11.81
CA GLU A 186 16.06 -8.81 -10.54
C GLU A 186 15.08 -9.48 -9.58
N PRO A 187 15.50 -10.53 -8.83
CA PRO A 187 14.67 -11.13 -7.81
C PRO A 187 14.40 -10.12 -6.69
N LEU A 188 13.14 -9.99 -6.30
CA LEU A 188 12.72 -9.06 -5.24
C LEU A 188 12.58 -9.75 -3.87
N TYR A 189 12.66 -11.09 -3.83
CA TYR A 189 12.55 -11.95 -2.65
C TYR A 189 13.72 -12.92 -2.56
#